data_9df6ae8cbc502bf86161b37ab63b5a42
#
_entry.id   9df6ae8cbc502bf86161b37ab63b5a42
#
_cell.length_a   1.000
_cell.length_b   1.000
_cell.length_c   1.000
_cell.angle_alpha   90.00
_cell.angle_beta   90.00
_cell.angle_gamma   90.00
#
_symmetry.space_group_name_H-M   'P 1'
#
loop_
_entity.id
_entity.type
_entity.pdbx_description
1 polymer ?
#
loop_
_entity_poly.entity_id
_entity_poly.type
_entity_poly.pdbx_seq_one_letter_code
_entity_poly.pdbx_strand_id
1 'polypeptide(L)'
;MAEQATHGFTRRSFIKGAAALTAAGALVGCSPQTQNLEKAEPAADYVPDEIFSGACRGQCLSGCFLNVHVRDGQVVRTTARDFPDTRYNRICPKGVTQVARVYSAERIQYPMRRVGERGSGEFERISWDEAIQEIADKWKGYAEDYAPDAVAFFIGSGNCAICGGGTAPGSAMSRLREVIGAAKITPDRDMAAVERPMAMLGSTPWQSGNEQTDFENAKTFVNWGSNPAVSQVQTTHFILEARDKGTRLVDIDIAYNTMASKADWFVPVNPGTDGALAMGALREVFDQGWQDLDFLRSHTEAPFLIQEDGTFLRLSALGVEPQQGPVNPKTGEPTVIDPPAVWDEEAGAVVAVADAKKPALENVPPIEGTSYATVYDVVKEKVGEWTVERSSEVTGVPVDDIKELARVYAQDGPVYTYSQYGCNHYNNSTYNYGP
;
A
#
# COMPACT_ATOMS: atom_id res chain seq x y z
N MET A 1 -11.69 -35.91 57.15
CA MET A 1 -12.58 -35.08 56.33
C MET A 1 -12.32 -33.64 56.72
N ALA A 2 -11.61 -32.92 55.88
CA ALA A 2 -11.31 -31.51 56.07
C ALA A 2 -12.04 -30.76 54.95
N GLU A 3 -12.98 -29.92 55.33
CA GLU A 3 -13.77 -29.05 54.46
C GLU A 3 -12.91 -27.92 53.98
N GLN A 4 -12.68 -27.82 52.66
CA GLN A 4 -12.01 -26.67 52.02
C GLN A 4 -13.10 -25.60 51.79
N ALA A 5 -12.98 -24.48 52.52
CA ALA A 5 -13.80 -23.29 52.32
C ALA A 5 -13.27 -22.55 51.08
N THR A 6 -14.04 -22.53 49.99
CA THR A 6 -13.81 -21.71 48.81
C THR A 6 -14.28 -20.27 49.12
N HIS A 7 -13.33 -19.37 49.40
CA HIS A 7 -13.62 -17.93 49.44
C HIS A 7 -13.82 -17.35 48.05
N GLY A 8 -15.07 -17.23 47.64
CA GLY A 8 -15.44 -16.55 46.40
C GLY A 8 -15.18 -15.05 46.47
N PHE A 9 -14.41 -14.50 45.53
CA PHE A 9 -14.25 -13.06 45.34
C PHE A 9 -15.59 -12.43 44.94
N THR A 10 -16.12 -11.52 45.77
CA THR A 10 -17.36 -10.79 45.44
C THR A 10 -17.04 -9.51 44.70
N ARG A 11 -17.97 -9.02 43.85
CA ARG A 11 -17.85 -7.72 43.15
C ARG A 11 -17.50 -6.56 44.12
N ARG A 12 -17.98 -6.62 45.35
CA ARG A 12 -17.72 -5.61 46.38
C ARG A 12 -16.29 -5.65 46.92
N SER A 13 -15.68 -6.81 47.02
CA SER A 13 -14.27 -6.97 47.41
C SER A 13 -13.33 -6.55 46.26
N PHE A 14 -13.71 -6.77 45.00
CA PHE A 14 -12.99 -6.31 43.84
C PHE A 14 -12.95 -4.76 43.76
N ILE A 15 -14.10 -4.11 43.93
CA ILE A 15 -14.18 -2.64 43.90
C ILE A 15 -13.41 -2.02 45.06
N LYS A 16 -13.45 -2.61 46.25
CA LYS A 16 -12.66 -2.13 47.38
C LYS A 16 -11.14 -2.34 47.18
N GLY A 17 -10.74 -3.43 46.54
CA GLY A 17 -9.35 -3.68 46.18
C GLY A 17 -8.85 -2.72 45.09
N ALA A 18 -9.66 -2.43 44.08
CA ALA A 18 -9.34 -1.48 43.02
C ALA A 18 -9.24 -0.04 43.55
N ALA A 19 -10.12 0.38 44.46
CA ALA A 19 -10.08 1.69 45.08
C ALA A 19 -8.85 1.84 46.01
N ALA A 20 -8.41 0.80 46.70
CA ALA A 20 -7.21 0.79 47.50
C ALA A 20 -5.92 0.85 46.64
N LEU A 21 -5.90 0.20 45.48
CA LEU A 21 -4.78 0.24 44.54
C LEU A 21 -4.67 1.61 43.87
N THR A 22 -5.79 2.27 43.53
CA THR A 22 -5.76 3.64 42.98
C THR A 22 -5.32 4.68 44.05
N ALA A 23 -5.73 4.52 45.29
CA ALA A 23 -5.26 5.38 46.37
C ALA A 23 -3.76 5.19 46.71
N ALA A 24 -3.26 3.94 46.66
CA ALA A 24 -1.84 3.64 46.82
C ALA A 24 -1.01 4.11 45.60
N GLY A 25 -1.54 4.03 44.39
CA GLY A 25 -0.88 4.56 43.19
C GLY A 25 -0.78 6.09 43.19
N ALA A 26 -1.78 6.77 43.73
CA ALA A 26 -1.76 8.22 43.86
C ALA A 26 -0.74 8.71 44.91
N LEU A 27 -0.41 7.89 45.93
CA LEU A 27 0.59 8.21 46.97
C LEU A 27 2.04 7.88 46.53
N VAL A 28 2.23 6.97 45.56
CA VAL A 28 3.54 6.62 45.01
C VAL A 28 3.95 7.54 43.85
N GLY A 29 2.96 8.22 43.22
CA GLY A 29 3.20 9.20 42.15
C GLY A 29 3.80 10.53 42.57
N CYS A 30 3.88 10.84 43.87
CA CYS A 30 4.54 12.03 44.41
C CYS A 30 5.98 11.71 44.85
N SER A 31 6.86 11.41 43.91
CA SER A 31 8.29 11.38 44.14
C SER A 31 8.80 12.85 44.24
N PRO A 32 9.75 13.16 45.14
CA PRO A 32 10.32 14.51 45.28
C PRO A 32 10.99 15.06 43.99
N GLN A 33 11.19 14.22 42.98
CA GLN A 33 11.70 14.62 41.66
C GLN A 33 10.71 15.42 40.80
N THR A 34 9.41 15.38 41.10
CA THR A 34 8.44 16.24 40.44
C THR A 34 8.39 17.66 40.95
N GLN A 35 9.00 17.95 42.09
CA GLN A 35 9.07 19.32 42.64
C GLN A 35 10.10 20.21 41.92
N ASN A 36 11.00 19.67 41.10
CA ASN A 36 11.92 20.44 40.27
C ASN A 36 11.38 20.83 38.89
N LEU A 37 10.11 20.50 38.58
CA LEU A 37 9.41 20.99 37.39
C LEU A 37 8.78 22.37 37.60
N GLU A 38 8.82 22.92 38.81
CA GLU A 38 8.46 24.30 39.08
C GLU A 38 9.59 25.26 38.70
N LYS A 39 9.65 25.62 37.49
CA LYS A 39 10.42 26.67 36.82
C LYS A 39 11.27 26.15 35.70
N ALA A 40 10.67 25.42 34.78
CA ALA A 40 11.09 25.61 33.42
C ALA A 40 10.72 27.06 33.10
N GLU A 41 11.69 27.95 33.08
CA GLU A 41 11.51 29.27 32.48
C GLU A 41 10.82 29.04 31.14
N PRO A 42 9.77 29.83 30.78
CA PRO A 42 9.20 29.74 29.45
C PRO A 42 10.40 29.79 28.50
N ALA A 43 10.56 28.79 27.68
CA ALA A 43 11.69 28.68 26.76
C ALA A 43 11.84 30.05 26.11
N ALA A 44 12.95 30.71 26.40
CA ALA A 44 13.26 32.06 25.92
C ALA A 44 12.92 32.07 24.46
N ASP A 45 12.21 33.09 23.96
CA ASP A 45 11.69 33.16 22.60
C ASP A 45 12.75 32.63 21.66
N TYR A 46 12.48 31.40 21.15
CA TYR A 46 13.46 30.67 20.37
C TYR A 46 13.55 31.34 19.01
N VAL A 47 14.56 32.13 18.79
CA VAL A 47 14.87 32.74 17.50
C VAL A 47 15.95 31.87 16.82
N PRO A 48 15.66 31.19 15.73
CA PRO A 48 16.68 30.52 14.94
C PRO A 48 17.54 31.54 14.19
N ASP A 49 18.80 31.18 13.91
CA ASP A 49 19.65 31.99 13.05
C ASP A 49 19.19 31.88 11.61
N GLU A 50 18.81 30.68 11.20
CA GLU A 50 18.39 30.35 9.85
C GLU A 50 17.24 29.31 9.85
N ILE A 51 16.40 29.36 8.82
CA ILE A 51 15.33 28.39 8.59
C ILE A 51 15.47 27.83 7.19
N PHE A 52 15.70 26.53 7.09
CA PHE A 52 15.79 25.81 5.82
C PHE A 52 14.50 25.06 5.51
N SER A 53 14.21 24.95 4.23
CA SER A 53 13.11 24.09 3.74
C SER A 53 13.59 22.63 3.68
N GLY A 54 12.76 21.72 4.15
CA GLY A 54 13.03 20.29 4.10
C GLY A 54 11.77 19.45 3.94
N ALA A 55 11.94 18.14 3.96
CA ALA A 55 10.85 17.18 3.96
C ALA A 55 11.07 16.11 5.03
N CYS A 56 10.01 15.68 5.66
CA CYS A 56 10.06 14.63 6.66
C CYS A 56 10.35 13.27 6.01
N ARG A 57 11.30 12.54 6.59
CA ARG A 57 11.68 11.17 6.17
C ARG A 57 11.52 10.18 7.34
N GLY A 58 10.45 10.33 8.10
CA GLY A 58 10.14 9.49 9.26
C GLY A 58 9.57 8.11 8.91
N GLN A 59 10.01 7.49 7.82
CA GLN A 59 9.52 6.19 7.33
C GLN A 59 8.00 6.18 7.12
N CYS A 60 7.53 7.20 6.42
CA CYS A 60 6.13 7.42 6.12
C CYS A 60 6.05 8.01 4.71
N LEU A 61 5.11 7.55 3.89
CA LEU A 61 4.95 8.01 2.52
C LEU A 61 4.37 9.43 2.42
N SER A 62 3.87 9.99 3.52
CA SER A 62 3.25 11.33 3.51
C SER A 62 4.20 12.48 3.14
N GLY A 63 5.53 12.31 3.35
CA GLY A 63 6.53 13.26 2.88
C GLY A 63 6.34 14.71 3.33
N CYS A 64 5.81 14.95 4.55
CA CYS A 64 5.42 16.28 5.04
C CYS A 64 6.51 17.32 4.89
N PHE A 65 6.16 18.52 4.44
CA PHE A 65 7.08 19.64 4.32
C PHE A 65 7.45 20.21 5.69
N LEU A 66 8.73 20.48 5.88
CA LEU A 66 9.28 20.96 7.13
C LEU A 66 9.97 22.31 6.96
N ASN A 67 9.86 23.16 8.01
CA ASN A 67 10.83 24.16 8.33
C ASN A 67 11.87 23.54 9.30
N VAL A 68 13.13 23.59 8.90
CA VAL A 68 14.27 23.10 9.68
C VAL A 68 14.95 24.32 10.30
N HIS A 69 14.85 24.47 11.61
CA HIS A 69 15.38 25.59 12.34
C HIS A 69 16.82 25.29 12.78
N VAL A 70 17.73 26.15 12.41
CA VAL A 70 19.16 26.04 12.74
C VAL A 70 19.55 27.16 13.67
N ARG A 71 20.40 26.85 14.63
CA ARG A 71 21.06 27.80 15.57
C ARG A 71 22.50 27.34 15.81
N ASP A 72 23.43 28.23 15.70
CA ASP A 72 24.88 27.95 15.88
C ASP A 72 25.32 26.74 14.98
N GLY A 73 24.81 26.64 13.75
CA GLY A 73 25.10 25.55 12.84
C GLY A 73 24.46 24.20 13.19
N GLN A 74 23.59 24.12 14.18
CA GLN A 74 22.91 22.90 14.59
C GLN A 74 21.41 22.99 14.36
N VAL A 75 20.81 21.89 13.91
CA VAL A 75 19.36 21.77 13.81
C VAL A 75 18.80 21.62 15.23
N VAL A 76 17.95 22.51 15.64
CA VAL A 76 17.41 22.54 17.00
C VAL A 76 15.92 22.25 17.07
N ARG A 77 15.20 22.43 15.94
CA ARG A 77 13.75 22.21 15.87
C ARG A 77 13.33 21.93 14.44
N THR A 78 12.24 21.18 14.29
CA THR A 78 11.47 21.08 13.04
C THR A 78 10.03 21.47 13.30
N THR A 79 9.42 22.20 12.36
CA THR A 79 8.01 22.58 12.39
C THR A 79 7.36 22.30 11.03
N ALA A 80 6.03 22.29 10.97
CA ALA A 80 5.34 22.26 9.70
C ALA A 80 5.68 23.50 8.88
N ARG A 81 5.86 23.33 7.58
CA ARG A 81 6.00 24.43 6.64
C ARG A 81 4.62 24.80 6.11
N ASP A 82 4.41 26.09 5.87
CA ASP A 82 3.19 26.58 5.23
C ASP A 82 3.08 26.09 3.80
N PHE A 83 1.89 25.66 3.47
CA PHE A 83 1.48 25.20 2.15
C PHE A 83 0.21 25.93 1.74
N PRO A 84 -0.04 26.15 0.42
CA PRO A 84 -1.25 26.85 -0.04
C PRO A 84 -2.56 26.27 0.51
N ASP A 85 -2.68 24.95 0.54
CA ASP A 85 -3.75 24.28 1.26
C ASP A 85 -3.30 24.04 2.71
N THR A 86 -3.91 24.78 3.64
CA THR A 86 -3.54 24.73 5.07
C THR A 86 -3.78 23.39 5.73
N ARG A 87 -4.56 22.48 5.13
CA ARG A 87 -4.74 21.12 5.61
C ARG A 87 -3.44 20.32 5.61
N TYR A 88 -2.45 20.70 4.80
CA TYR A 88 -1.11 20.11 4.76
C TYR A 88 -0.12 20.74 5.75
N ASN A 89 -0.47 21.83 6.45
CA ASN A 89 0.39 22.52 7.42
C ASN A 89 0.48 21.76 8.73
N ARG A 90 0.81 20.47 8.67
CA ARG A 90 0.85 19.56 9.81
C ARG A 90 2.06 18.65 9.74
N ILE A 91 2.59 18.33 10.91
CA ILE A 91 3.58 17.26 11.11
C ILE A 91 3.19 16.43 12.32
N CYS A 92 3.44 15.13 12.26
CA CYS A 92 3.23 14.22 13.38
C CYS A 92 4.48 14.18 14.29
N PRO A 93 4.43 13.51 15.46
CA PRO A 93 5.59 13.35 16.34
C PRO A 93 6.84 12.82 15.65
N LYS A 94 6.72 11.97 14.62
CA LYS A 94 7.88 11.50 13.81
C LYS A 94 8.63 12.68 13.16
N GLY A 95 7.91 13.68 12.64
CA GLY A 95 8.50 14.87 12.03
C GLY A 95 9.15 15.77 13.09
N VAL A 96 8.49 15.95 14.23
CA VAL A 96 9.01 16.76 15.35
C VAL A 96 10.29 16.16 15.93
N THR A 97 10.37 14.83 16.07
CA THR A 97 11.50 14.14 16.70
C THR A 97 12.68 13.88 15.77
N GLN A 98 12.68 14.37 14.52
CA GLN A 98 13.81 14.17 13.59
C GLN A 98 15.12 14.72 14.15
N VAL A 99 15.10 15.81 14.92
CA VAL A 99 16.29 16.37 15.56
C VAL A 99 16.94 15.36 16.50
N ALA A 100 16.16 14.71 17.35
CA ALA A 100 16.67 13.68 18.26
C ALA A 100 17.30 12.49 17.50
N ARG A 101 16.76 12.14 16.34
CA ARG A 101 17.33 11.10 15.47
C ARG A 101 18.69 11.53 14.87
N VAL A 102 18.80 12.78 14.44
CA VAL A 102 20.05 13.31 13.86
C VAL A 102 21.19 13.33 14.88
N TYR A 103 20.90 13.73 16.11
CA TYR A 103 21.88 13.87 17.17
C TYR A 103 21.86 12.75 18.21
N SER A 104 21.29 11.60 17.87
CA SER A 104 21.32 10.43 18.75
C SER A 104 22.77 10.00 19.03
N ALA A 105 23.08 9.73 20.28
CA ALA A 105 24.37 9.18 20.68
C ALA A 105 24.67 7.80 20.05
N GLU A 106 23.61 7.05 19.68
CA GLU A 106 23.74 5.75 19.05
C GLU A 106 23.93 5.85 17.51
N ARG A 107 23.90 7.07 16.95
CA ARG A 107 24.08 7.27 15.52
C ARG A 107 25.49 6.90 15.11
N ILE A 108 25.62 6.00 14.11
CA ILE A 108 26.89 5.69 13.47
C ILE A 108 27.37 6.93 12.71
N GLN A 109 28.51 7.47 13.10
CA GLN A 109 29.06 8.71 12.52
C GLN A 109 30.23 8.45 11.55
N TYR A 110 30.85 7.29 11.65
CA TYR A 110 32.05 6.92 10.92
C TYR A 110 31.95 5.51 10.37
N PRO A 111 32.67 5.17 9.27
CA PRO A 111 32.81 3.81 8.84
C PRO A 111 33.44 2.94 9.93
N MET A 112 32.97 1.72 10.03
CA MET A 112 33.45 0.76 11.01
C MET A 112 33.70 -0.58 10.34
N ARG A 113 34.84 -1.21 10.67
CA ARG A 113 35.20 -2.55 10.23
C ARG A 113 35.04 -3.52 11.38
N ARG A 114 34.40 -4.66 11.13
CA ARG A 114 34.29 -5.72 12.12
C ARG A 114 35.65 -6.39 12.31
N VAL A 115 36.09 -6.50 13.57
CA VAL A 115 37.36 -7.12 13.96
C VAL A 115 37.17 -8.44 14.70
N GLY A 116 36.02 -8.66 15.30
CA GLY A 116 35.65 -9.90 15.96
C GLY A 116 34.95 -10.90 15.06
N GLU A 117 34.57 -12.03 15.63
CA GLU A 117 33.73 -13.03 14.95
C GLU A 117 32.37 -12.44 14.57
N ARG A 118 31.72 -13.09 13.56
CA ARG A 118 30.37 -12.66 13.15
C ARG A 118 29.41 -12.79 14.35
N GLY A 119 28.76 -11.68 14.69
CA GLY A 119 27.83 -11.61 15.83
C GLY A 119 28.47 -11.15 17.15
N SER A 120 29.80 -10.99 17.26
CA SER A 120 30.45 -10.50 18.47
C SER A 120 30.15 -9.04 18.80
N GLY A 121 29.78 -8.23 17.81
CA GLY A 121 29.59 -6.79 17.99
C GLY A 121 30.89 -5.98 18.08
N GLU A 122 32.04 -6.60 17.80
CA GLU A 122 33.34 -5.96 17.89
C GLU A 122 33.70 -5.25 16.58
N PHE A 123 33.81 -3.91 16.63
CA PHE A 123 34.11 -3.07 15.48
C PHE A 123 35.19 -2.07 15.83
N GLU A 124 36.02 -1.74 14.85
CA GLU A 124 36.96 -0.63 14.91
C GLU A 124 36.59 0.47 13.92
N ARG A 125 36.87 1.72 14.27
CA ARG A 125 36.70 2.85 13.35
C ARG A 125 37.79 2.85 12.29
N ILE A 126 37.38 3.03 11.02
CA ILE A 126 38.28 3.23 9.90
C ILE A 126 37.97 4.54 9.17
N SER A 127 38.85 4.98 8.28
CA SER A 127 38.57 6.13 7.41
C SER A 127 37.59 5.78 6.29
N TRP A 128 37.00 6.79 5.66
CA TRP A 128 36.16 6.59 4.46
C TRP A 128 36.97 6.03 3.31
N ASP A 129 38.23 6.48 3.11
CA ASP A 129 39.08 6.00 2.04
C ASP A 129 39.39 4.50 2.23
N GLU A 130 39.74 4.09 3.44
CA GLU A 130 39.95 2.67 3.77
C GLU A 130 38.69 1.83 3.51
N ALA A 131 37.52 2.31 3.95
CA ALA A 131 36.25 1.59 3.73
C ALA A 131 35.94 1.42 2.24
N ILE A 132 36.04 2.51 1.48
CA ILE A 132 35.75 2.50 0.03
C ILE A 132 36.73 1.62 -0.70
N GLN A 133 38.04 1.73 -0.41
CA GLN A 133 39.08 0.93 -1.04
C GLN A 133 38.88 -0.57 -0.77
N GLU A 134 38.64 -0.95 0.50
CA GLU A 134 38.41 -2.34 0.87
C GLU A 134 37.17 -2.93 0.18
N ILE A 135 36.06 -2.18 0.09
CA ILE A 135 34.86 -2.61 -0.63
C ILE A 135 35.17 -2.77 -2.12
N ALA A 136 35.82 -1.79 -2.74
CA ALA A 136 36.13 -1.82 -4.16
C ALA A 136 37.04 -3.00 -4.53
N ASP A 137 38.06 -3.27 -3.71
CA ASP A 137 39.01 -4.38 -3.96
C ASP A 137 38.29 -5.74 -3.83
N LYS A 138 37.42 -5.91 -2.83
CA LYS A 138 36.62 -7.12 -2.70
C LYS A 138 35.66 -7.32 -3.88
N TRP A 139 34.97 -6.27 -4.31
CA TRP A 139 34.06 -6.36 -5.47
C TRP A 139 34.82 -6.70 -6.76
N LYS A 140 35.99 -6.12 -7.00
CA LYS A 140 36.83 -6.49 -8.13
C LYS A 140 37.26 -7.94 -8.06
N GLY A 141 37.73 -8.40 -6.90
CA GLY A 141 38.11 -9.81 -6.71
C GLY A 141 36.95 -10.76 -6.99
N TYR A 142 35.74 -10.48 -6.50
CA TYR A 142 34.57 -11.31 -6.79
C TYR A 142 34.21 -11.30 -8.30
N ALA A 143 34.33 -10.15 -8.95
CA ALA A 143 34.05 -10.05 -10.38
C ALA A 143 35.11 -10.80 -11.24
N GLU A 144 36.36 -10.82 -10.80
CA GLU A 144 37.46 -11.56 -11.46
C GLU A 144 37.30 -13.08 -11.21
N ASP A 145 36.97 -13.50 -9.99
CA ASP A 145 36.88 -14.92 -9.63
C ASP A 145 35.61 -15.61 -10.16
N TYR A 146 34.51 -14.87 -10.30
CA TYR A 146 33.19 -15.44 -10.65
C TYR A 146 32.58 -14.73 -11.87
N ALA A 147 32.08 -13.52 -11.70
CA ALA A 147 31.55 -12.62 -12.74
C ALA A 147 31.11 -11.30 -12.08
N PRO A 148 30.89 -10.20 -12.83
CA PRO A 148 30.41 -8.94 -12.26
C PRO A 148 29.10 -9.05 -11.48
N ASP A 149 28.21 -9.95 -11.87
CA ASP A 149 26.91 -10.22 -11.23
C ASP A 149 27.01 -11.09 -9.96
N ALA A 150 28.19 -11.55 -9.58
CA ALA A 150 28.44 -12.11 -8.25
C ALA A 150 28.25 -11.07 -7.13
N VAL A 151 28.36 -9.79 -7.46
CA VAL A 151 27.98 -8.69 -6.57
C VAL A 151 26.51 -8.35 -6.80
N ALA A 152 25.69 -8.40 -5.76
CA ALA A 152 24.27 -8.11 -5.85
C ALA A 152 23.88 -6.90 -4.99
N PHE A 153 23.10 -6.00 -5.57
CA PHE A 153 22.49 -4.88 -4.86
C PHE A 153 21.10 -5.27 -4.38
N PHE A 154 20.97 -5.43 -3.08
CA PHE A 154 19.70 -5.64 -2.42
C PHE A 154 19.08 -4.27 -2.10
N ILE A 155 18.14 -3.86 -2.94
CA ILE A 155 17.55 -2.51 -2.88
C ILE A 155 16.08 -2.62 -2.52
N GLY A 156 15.74 -2.13 -1.32
CA GLY A 156 14.36 -2.00 -0.86
C GLY A 156 13.83 -0.57 -0.93
N SER A 157 12.61 -0.37 -0.43
CA SER A 157 11.90 0.91 -0.49
C SER A 157 12.39 1.96 0.53
N GLY A 158 13.32 1.66 1.44
CA GLY A 158 13.69 2.49 2.58
C GLY A 158 13.91 3.97 2.28
N ASN A 159 15.00 4.33 1.62
CA ASN A 159 15.33 5.71 1.23
C ASN A 159 15.19 5.94 -0.27
N CYS A 160 14.20 5.37 -0.89
CA CYS A 160 14.13 5.22 -2.33
C CYS A 160 14.02 6.53 -3.14
N ALA A 161 13.68 7.64 -2.56
CA ALA A 161 13.29 8.79 -3.36
C ALA A 161 14.21 10.01 -3.28
N ILE A 162 15.18 10.05 -2.37
CA ILE A 162 15.97 11.28 -2.19
C ILE A 162 17.44 11.05 -2.47
N CYS A 163 18.07 12.00 -3.09
CA CYS A 163 19.50 12.04 -3.36
C CYS A 163 20.03 10.86 -4.17
N GLY A 164 19.19 10.28 -5.01
CA GLY A 164 19.61 9.20 -5.91
C GLY A 164 19.80 7.85 -5.21
N GLY A 165 19.17 7.65 -4.05
CA GLY A 165 19.05 6.33 -3.43
C GLY A 165 17.89 5.52 -4.02
N GLY A 166 17.92 4.22 -3.84
CA GLY A 166 16.83 3.33 -4.15
C GLY A 166 16.75 2.85 -5.60
N THR A 167 15.54 2.46 -5.98
CA THR A 167 15.25 1.76 -7.23
C THR A 167 14.99 2.68 -8.42
N ALA A 168 14.90 4.00 -8.19
CA ALA A 168 14.56 4.94 -9.25
C ALA A 168 15.58 4.88 -10.41
N PRO A 169 15.13 4.83 -11.66
CA PRO A 169 16.01 4.93 -12.82
C PRO A 169 16.86 6.21 -12.73
N GLY A 170 18.15 6.10 -13.01
CA GLY A 170 19.09 7.23 -12.94
C GLY A 170 19.56 7.60 -11.53
N SER A 171 19.17 6.86 -10.49
CA SER A 171 19.71 7.03 -9.15
C SER A 171 21.19 6.69 -9.09
N ALA A 172 21.93 7.27 -8.11
CA ALA A 172 23.35 6.96 -7.91
C ALA A 172 23.60 5.46 -7.71
N MET A 173 22.71 4.78 -6.99
CA MET A 173 22.81 3.32 -6.77
C MET A 173 22.56 2.53 -8.06
N SER A 174 21.54 2.90 -8.83
CA SER A 174 21.28 2.26 -10.13
C SER A 174 22.45 2.47 -11.08
N ARG A 175 23.00 3.68 -11.15
CA ARG A 175 24.15 4.00 -11.96
C ARG A 175 25.38 3.19 -11.54
N LEU A 176 25.70 3.14 -10.25
CA LEU A 176 26.83 2.35 -9.74
C LEU A 176 26.66 0.87 -10.11
N ARG A 177 25.49 0.29 -9.87
CA ARG A 177 25.19 -1.10 -10.22
C ARG A 177 25.44 -1.38 -11.71
N GLU A 178 24.94 -0.51 -12.59
CA GLU A 178 25.09 -0.67 -14.05
C GLU A 178 26.55 -0.55 -14.48
N VAL A 179 27.29 0.40 -13.91
CA VAL A 179 28.72 0.61 -14.24
C VAL A 179 29.57 -0.59 -13.85
N ILE A 180 29.31 -1.22 -12.72
CA ILE A 180 30.06 -2.40 -12.24
C ILE A 180 29.48 -3.74 -12.73
N GLY A 181 28.37 -3.74 -13.44
CA GLY A 181 27.70 -4.96 -13.92
C GLY A 181 27.05 -5.81 -12.83
N ALA A 182 26.78 -5.24 -11.66
CA ALA A 182 26.21 -5.99 -10.53
C ALA A 182 24.75 -6.39 -10.74
N ALA A 183 24.38 -7.53 -10.17
CA ALA A 183 22.98 -8.00 -10.15
C ALA A 183 22.10 -7.09 -9.31
N LYS A 184 20.81 -7.03 -9.65
CA LYS A 184 19.78 -6.38 -8.84
C LYS A 184 18.93 -7.45 -8.16
N ILE A 185 18.85 -7.41 -6.84
CA ILE A 185 17.88 -8.16 -6.05
C ILE A 185 16.83 -7.18 -5.55
N THR A 186 15.60 -7.39 -5.92
CA THR A 186 14.46 -6.64 -5.40
C THR A 186 13.77 -7.49 -4.34
N PRO A 187 13.88 -7.13 -3.06
CA PRO A 187 13.25 -7.90 -1.98
C PRO A 187 11.74 -7.69 -1.91
N ASP A 188 11.25 -6.61 -2.51
CA ASP A 188 9.85 -6.19 -2.46
C ASP A 188 9.00 -7.03 -3.43
N ARG A 189 8.96 -8.34 -3.17
CA ARG A 189 8.07 -9.23 -3.93
C ARG A 189 6.60 -8.93 -3.67
N ASP A 190 6.30 -8.34 -2.55
CA ASP A 190 5.01 -7.74 -2.25
C ASP A 190 4.63 -6.66 -3.29
N MET A 191 5.57 -5.81 -3.68
CA MET A 191 5.35 -4.86 -4.79
C MET A 191 5.09 -5.57 -6.11
N ALA A 192 5.85 -6.61 -6.44
CA ALA A 192 5.66 -7.39 -7.66
C ALA A 192 4.29 -8.12 -7.68
N ALA A 193 3.78 -8.53 -6.51
CA ALA A 193 2.44 -9.10 -6.41
C ALA A 193 1.33 -8.09 -6.68
N VAL A 194 1.56 -6.80 -6.39
CA VAL A 194 0.65 -5.71 -6.74
C VAL A 194 0.85 -5.25 -8.17
N GLU A 195 2.10 -5.17 -8.64
CA GLU A 195 2.44 -4.69 -9.99
C GLU A 195 1.67 -5.46 -11.08
N ARG A 196 1.56 -6.77 -10.93
CA ARG A 196 0.90 -7.60 -11.94
C ARG A 196 -0.61 -7.37 -12.02
N PRO A 197 -1.39 -7.43 -10.95
CA PRO A 197 -2.81 -7.07 -11.00
C PRO A 197 -3.04 -5.63 -11.47
N MET A 198 -2.24 -4.67 -11.01
CA MET A 198 -2.39 -3.28 -11.44
C MET A 198 -2.06 -3.08 -12.93
N ALA A 199 -1.06 -3.78 -13.45
CA ALA A 199 -0.76 -3.78 -14.88
C ALA A 199 -1.91 -4.38 -15.71
N MET A 200 -2.56 -5.43 -15.19
CA MET A 200 -3.74 -6.02 -15.82
C MET A 200 -4.94 -5.06 -15.84
N LEU A 201 -5.04 -4.19 -14.85
CA LEU A 201 -6.07 -3.14 -14.78
C LEU A 201 -5.67 -1.85 -15.55
N GLY A 202 -4.58 -1.90 -16.33
CA GLY A 202 -4.09 -0.72 -17.07
C GLY A 202 -3.47 0.35 -16.20
N SER A 203 -3.19 0.05 -14.94
CA SER A 203 -2.59 0.96 -13.97
C SER A 203 -1.12 0.63 -13.75
N THR A 204 -0.37 1.57 -13.18
CA THR A 204 1.00 1.30 -12.73
C THR A 204 1.05 1.27 -11.22
N PRO A 205 1.97 0.48 -10.61
CA PRO A 205 2.06 0.36 -9.15
C PRO A 205 2.41 1.67 -8.42
N TRP A 206 2.80 2.68 -9.18
CA TRP A 206 3.15 4.01 -8.68
C TRP A 206 2.02 5.04 -8.84
N GLN A 207 0.91 4.65 -9.48
CA GLN A 207 -0.26 5.49 -9.56
C GLN A 207 -1.03 5.36 -8.25
N SER A 208 -0.94 6.40 -7.44
CA SER A 208 -1.86 6.60 -6.33
C SER A 208 -3.23 6.94 -6.90
N GLY A 209 -4.27 6.64 -6.13
CA GLY A 209 -5.62 7.09 -6.43
C GLY A 209 -5.77 8.62 -6.35
N ASN A 210 -6.96 9.07 -6.07
CA ASN A 210 -7.29 10.48 -5.95
C ASN A 210 -6.48 11.16 -4.84
N GLU A 211 -6.38 12.47 -4.92
CA GLU A 211 -5.79 13.33 -3.89
C GLU A 211 -6.48 13.10 -2.53
N GLN A 212 -5.72 13.16 -1.44
CA GLN A 212 -6.25 12.90 -0.09
C GLN A 212 -7.40 13.84 0.31
N THR A 213 -7.42 15.03 -0.27
CA THR A 213 -8.50 16.00 -0.07
C THR A 213 -9.82 15.57 -0.70
N ASP A 214 -9.79 14.57 -1.59
CA ASP A 214 -10.99 14.03 -2.25
C ASP A 214 -11.71 12.96 -1.42
N PHE A 215 -11.13 12.51 -0.31
CA PHE A 215 -11.78 11.50 0.56
C PHE A 215 -13.15 11.93 1.07
N GLU A 216 -13.35 13.23 1.26
CA GLU A 216 -14.62 13.81 1.72
C GLU A 216 -15.76 13.75 0.68
N ASN A 217 -15.42 13.46 -0.57
CA ASN A 217 -16.41 13.28 -1.65
C ASN A 217 -16.93 11.84 -1.74
N ALA A 218 -16.29 10.90 -1.02
CA ALA A 218 -16.80 9.53 -0.92
C ALA A 218 -17.93 9.43 0.12
N LYS A 219 -18.98 8.66 -0.18
CA LYS A 219 -19.98 8.26 0.83
C LYS A 219 -19.40 7.27 1.81
N THR A 220 -18.58 6.33 1.30
CA THR A 220 -17.93 5.31 2.10
C THR A 220 -16.44 5.28 1.76
N PHE A 221 -15.62 5.32 2.82
CA PHE A 221 -14.18 5.09 2.76
C PHE A 221 -13.89 3.70 3.33
N VAL A 222 -13.39 2.80 2.50
CA VAL A 222 -13.00 1.45 2.89
C VAL A 222 -11.49 1.39 3.06
N ASN A 223 -11.02 1.25 4.30
CA ASN A 223 -9.63 0.98 4.61
C ASN A 223 -9.43 -0.53 4.64
N TRP A 224 -8.64 -1.09 3.73
CA TRP A 224 -8.47 -2.53 3.57
C TRP A 224 -7.01 -2.95 3.72
N GLY A 225 -6.71 -3.76 4.74
CA GLY A 225 -5.37 -4.29 5.01
C GLY A 225 -4.31 -3.21 5.24
N SER A 226 -4.68 -2.10 5.90
CA SER A 226 -3.82 -0.95 6.06
C SER A 226 -4.00 -0.28 7.43
N ASN A 227 -2.90 0.22 8.01
CA ASN A 227 -2.96 1.02 9.23
C ASN A 227 -2.30 2.40 9.02
N PRO A 228 -2.97 3.32 8.29
CA PRO A 228 -2.43 4.65 8.02
C PRO A 228 -2.16 5.46 9.29
N ALA A 229 -2.86 5.18 10.39
CA ALA A 229 -2.60 5.85 11.68
C ALA A 229 -1.17 5.63 12.19
N VAL A 230 -0.49 4.60 11.72
CA VAL A 230 0.92 4.30 12.04
C VAL A 230 1.83 4.56 10.85
N SER A 231 1.46 4.08 9.66
CA SER A 231 2.31 4.11 8.47
C SER A 231 2.23 5.40 7.67
N GLN A 232 1.08 6.11 7.73
CA GLN A 232 0.81 7.35 6.98
C GLN A 232 -0.04 8.33 7.79
N VAL A 233 0.54 8.84 8.88
CA VAL A 233 -0.21 9.62 9.88
C VAL A 233 -0.90 10.86 9.30
N GLN A 234 -0.33 11.49 8.27
CA GLN A 234 -0.97 12.63 7.61
C GLN A 234 -2.23 12.22 6.83
N THR A 235 -2.20 11.07 6.16
CA THR A 235 -3.38 10.52 5.47
C THR A 235 -4.52 10.27 6.46
N THR A 236 -4.20 9.80 7.65
CA THR A 236 -5.22 9.50 8.68
C THR A 236 -6.08 10.70 9.03
N HIS A 237 -5.50 11.91 9.13
CA HIS A 237 -6.35 13.05 9.49
C HIS A 237 -7.31 13.44 8.35
N PHE A 238 -6.94 13.27 7.08
CA PHE A 238 -7.87 13.48 5.97
C PHE A 238 -9.01 12.45 6.00
N ILE A 239 -8.71 11.19 6.34
CA ILE A 239 -9.73 10.15 6.53
C ILE A 239 -10.70 10.54 7.65
N LEU A 240 -10.17 10.98 8.80
CA LEU A 240 -10.98 11.36 9.94
C LEU A 240 -11.77 12.65 9.69
N GLU A 241 -11.21 13.62 8.98
CA GLU A 241 -11.94 14.83 8.55
C GLU A 241 -13.09 14.49 7.58
N ALA A 242 -12.87 13.56 6.65
CA ALA A 242 -13.93 13.05 5.78
C ALA A 242 -15.04 12.37 6.59
N ARG A 243 -14.69 11.54 7.57
CA ARG A 243 -15.65 10.91 8.49
C ARG A 243 -16.45 11.94 9.29
N ASP A 244 -15.78 12.97 9.83
CA ASP A 244 -16.43 14.05 10.57
C ASP A 244 -17.42 14.85 9.69
N LYS A 245 -17.24 14.82 8.36
CA LYS A 245 -18.15 15.41 7.35
C LYS A 245 -19.25 14.45 6.89
N GLY A 246 -19.25 13.21 7.36
CA GLY A 246 -20.31 12.23 7.11
C GLY A 246 -19.94 11.05 6.22
N THR A 247 -18.69 10.95 5.75
CA THR A 247 -18.19 9.75 5.08
C THR A 247 -18.20 8.57 6.05
N ARG A 248 -18.86 7.46 5.70
CA ARG A 248 -18.83 6.21 6.48
C ARG A 248 -17.43 5.58 6.38
N LEU A 249 -16.80 5.29 7.52
CA LEU A 249 -15.50 4.62 7.57
C LEU A 249 -15.70 3.12 7.84
N VAL A 250 -15.27 2.29 6.90
CA VAL A 250 -15.17 0.83 7.02
C VAL A 250 -13.72 0.43 7.13
N ASP A 251 -13.38 -0.46 8.06
CA ASP A 251 -12.03 -0.99 8.24
C ASP A 251 -12.04 -2.52 8.13
N ILE A 252 -11.34 -3.05 7.14
CA ILE A 252 -11.17 -4.50 6.90
C ILE A 252 -9.74 -4.85 7.23
N ASP A 253 -9.51 -5.57 8.32
CA ASP A 253 -8.17 -5.93 8.78
C ASP A 253 -8.20 -7.23 9.59
N ILE A 254 -7.03 -7.86 9.71
CA ILE A 254 -6.82 -9.07 10.52
C ILE A 254 -6.79 -8.76 12.03
N ALA A 255 -6.60 -7.50 12.41
CA ALA A 255 -6.47 -7.08 13.79
C ALA A 255 -7.24 -5.77 14.08
N TYR A 256 -7.80 -5.68 15.27
CA TYR A 256 -8.44 -4.46 15.74
C TYR A 256 -7.39 -3.41 16.09
N ASN A 257 -6.98 -2.65 15.08
CA ASN A 257 -5.92 -1.64 15.16
C ASN A 257 -6.46 -0.22 15.43
N THR A 258 -5.61 0.80 15.32
CA THR A 258 -6.00 2.20 15.55
C THR A 258 -7.07 2.67 14.54
N MET A 259 -7.02 2.22 13.28
CA MET A 259 -8.03 2.58 12.29
C MET A 259 -9.36 1.90 12.60
N ALA A 260 -9.35 0.62 12.95
CA ALA A 260 -10.52 -0.12 13.38
C ALA A 260 -11.24 0.58 14.55
N SER A 261 -10.47 1.13 15.50
CA SER A 261 -11.04 1.88 16.64
C SER A 261 -11.76 3.18 16.25
N LYS A 262 -11.58 3.65 15.03
CA LYS A 262 -12.20 4.85 14.47
C LYS A 262 -13.25 4.53 13.41
N ALA A 263 -13.31 3.29 12.97
CA ALA A 263 -14.27 2.85 11.95
C ALA A 263 -15.70 2.83 12.50
N ASP A 264 -16.65 3.12 11.61
CA ASP A 264 -18.08 2.94 11.87
C ASP A 264 -18.47 1.48 11.73
N TRP A 265 -17.68 0.72 10.97
CA TRP A 265 -17.83 -0.72 10.81
C TRP A 265 -16.46 -1.38 10.64
N PHE A 266 -16.15 -2.32 11.51
CA PHE A 266 -14.94 -3.15 11.45
C PHE A 266 -15.28 -4.56 10.97
N VAL A 267 -14.59 -5.02 9.94
CA VAL A 267 -14.74 -6.35 9.35
C VAL A 267 -13.47 -7.14 9.63
N PRO A 268 -13.45 -8.01 10.65
CA PRO A 268 -12.30 -8.87 10.89
C PRO A 268 -12.23 -9.97 9.82
N VAL A 269 -11.08 -10.11 9.16
CA VAL A 269 -10.84 -11.11 8.12
C VAL A 269 -9.71 -12.05 8.52
N ASN A 270 -9.81 -13.35 8.23
CA ASN A 270 -8.73 -14.28 8.44
C ASN A 270 -7.49 -13.91 7.60
N PRO A 271 -6.27 -14.01 8.15
CA PRO A 271 -5.06 -13.65 7.43
C PRO A 271 -4.93 -14.35 6.06
N GLY A 272 -4.67 -13.57 4.99
CA GLY A 272 -4.44 -14.08 3.64
C GLY A 272 -5.71 -14.56 2.91
N THR A 273 -6.89 -14.18 3.36
CA THR A 273 -8.16 -14.57 2.73
C THR A 273 -8.94 -13.39 2.13
N ASP A 274 -8.28 -12.25 1.97
CA ASP A 274 -8.85 -11.02 1.43
C ASP A 274 -9.48 -11.24 0.05
N GLY A 275 -8.81 -11.99 -0.84
CA GLY A 275 -9.34 -12.36 -2.16
C GLY A 275 -10.62 -13.19 -2.07
N ALA A 276 -10.72 -14.10 -1.08
CA ALA A 276 -11.95 -14.87 -0.87
C ALA A 276 -13.11 -13.97 -0.40
N LEU A 277 -12.82 -12.95 0.42
CA LEU A 277 -13.80 -11.95 0.83
C LEU A 277 -14.31 -11.14 -0.38
N ALA A 278 -13.38 -10.67 -1.22
CA ALA A 278 -13.72 -9.93 -2.43
C ALA A 278 -14.56 -10.78 -3.41
N MET A 279 -14.20 -12.05 -3.62
CA MET A 279 -14.96 -12.96 -4.47
C MET A 279 -16.36 -13.25 -3.94
N GLY A 280 -16.52 -13.39 -2.62
CA GLY A 280 -17.84 -13.56 -2.01
C GLY A 280 -18.73 -12.31 -2.17
N ALA A 281 -18.16 -11.13 -1.99
CA ALA A 281 -18.87 -9.86 -2.22
C ALA A 281 -19.23 -9.68 -3.71
N LEU A 282 -18.29 -10.00 -4.61
CA LEU A 282 -18.53 -9.94 -6.05
C LEU A 282 -19.61 -10.95 -6.47
N ARG A 283 -19.63 -12.14 -5.89
CA ARG A 283 -20.70 -13.13 -6.10
C ARG A 283 -22.08 -12.55 -5.77
N GLU A 284 -22.24 -11.92 -4.61
CA GLU A 284 -23.49 -11.27 -4.23
C GLU A 284 -23.89 -10.17 -5.24
N VAL A 285 -22.93 -9.38 -5.73
CA VAL A 285 -23.19 -8.37 -6.78
C VAL A 285 -23.77 -9.03 -8.04
N PHE A 286 -23.23 -10.18 -8.46
CA PHE A 286 -23.74 -10.93 -9.62
C PHE A 286 -25.13 -11.52 -9.35
N ASP A 287 -25.36 -12.13 -8.18
CA ASP A 287 -26.62 -12.74 -7.81
C ASP A 287 -27.76 -11.73 -7.72
N GLN A 288 -27.45 -10.50 -7.31
CA GLN A 288 -28.42 -9.40 -7.22
C GLN A 288 -28.57 -8.60 -8.53
N GLY A 289 -27.71 -8.82 -9.51
CA GLY A 289 -27.72 -8.07 -10.76
C GLY A 289 -27.35 -6.59 -10.59
N TRP A 290 -26.43 -6.29 -9.67
CA TRP A 290 -26.02 -4.91 -9.34
C TRP A 290 -24.88 -4.40 -10.19
N GLN A 291 -24.41 -5.15 -11.18
CA GLN A 291 -23.33 -4.72 -12.06
C GLN A 291 -23.76 -3.51 -12.91
N ASP A 292 -22.90 -2.55 -13.07
CA ASP A 292 -23.05 -1.47 -14.03
C ASP A 292 -22.68 -1.99 -15.44
N LEU A 293 -23.65 -2.59 -16.12
CA LEU A 293 -23.42 -3.21 -17.43
C LEU A 293 -23.02 -2.18 -18.50
N ASP A 294 -23.45 -0.94 -18.40
CA ASP A 294 -23.11 0.11 -19.37
C ASP A 294 -21.65 0.54 -19.19
N PHE A 295 -21.21 0.68 -17.93
CA PHE A 295 -19.79 0.91 -17.63
C PHE A 295 -18.91 -0.27 -18.10
N LEU A 296 -19.32 -1.50 -17.82
CA LEU A 296 -18.58 -2.69 -18.24
C LEU A 296 -18.42 -2.77 -19.76
N ARG A 297 -19.45 -2.43 -20.52
CA ARG A 297 -19.42 -2.42 -22.00
C ARG A 297 -18.50 -1.36 -22.58
N SER A 298 -18.49 -0.17 -21.98
CA SER A 298 -17.89 1.01 -22.60
C SER A 298 -16.49 1.35 -22.04
N HIS A 299 -16.13 0.88 -20.86
CA HIS A 299 -14.93 1.31 -20.15
C HIS A 299 -14.01 0.17 -19.70
N THR A 300 -14.35 -1.08 -19.99
CA THR A 300 -13.58 -2.25 -19.58
C THR A 300 -13.35 -3.22 -20.74
N GLU A 301 -12.54 -4.25 -20.49
CA GLU A 301 -12.31 -5.36 -21.41
C GLU A 301 -13.42 -6.41 -21.36
N ALA A 302 -14.45 -6.22 -20.53
CA ALA A 302 -15.54 -7.18 -20.34
C ALA A 302 -16.16 -7.72 -21.64
N PRO A 303 -16.38 -6.93 -22.71
CA PRO A 303 -16.94 -7.42 -23.96
C PRO A 303 -15.93 -8.09 -24.91
N PHE A 304 -14.62 -8.11 -24.60
CA PHE A 304 -13.62 -8.69 -25.50
C PHE A 304 -13.81 -10.19 -25.64
N LEU A 305 -13.71 -10.66 -26.87
CA LEU A 305 -13.81 -12.10 -27.19
C LEU A 305 -12.49 -12.80 -26.85
N ILE A 306 -12.59 -13.99 -26.28
CA ILE A 306 -11.46 -14.81 -25.83
C ILE A 306 -11.35 -16.05 -26.69
N GLN A 307 -10.14 -16.37 -27.16
CA GLN A 307 -9.78 -17.59 -27.85
C GLN A 307 -9.61 -18.77 -26.87
N GLU A 308 -9.58 -19.97 -27.38
CA GLU A 308 -9.42 -21.21 -26.58
C GLU A 308 -8.10 -21.22 -25.73
N ASP A 309 -7.06 -20.54 -26.22
CA ASP A 309 -5.78 -20.40 -25.52
C ASP A 309 -5.79 -19.31 -24.41
N GLY A 310 -6.93 -18.64 -24.20
CA GLY A 310 -7.10 -17.58 -23.21
C GLY A 310 -6.62 -16.20 -23.67
N THR A 311 -6.18 -16.04 -24.92
CA THR A 311 -5.81 -14.74 -25.49
C THR A 311 -7.02 -14.02 -26.08
N PHE A 312 -6.93 -12.68 -26.18
CA PHE A 312 -7.99 -11.92 -26.84
C PHE A 312 -8.05 -12.23 -28.33
N LEU A 313 -9.24 -12.51 -28.84
CA LEU A 313 -9.48 -12.59 -30.26
C LEU A 313 -9.17 -11.24 -30.91
N ARG A 314 -8.28 -11.23 -31.88
CA ARG A 314 -7.91 -10.05 -32.66
C ARG A 314 -8.61 -10.12 -34.04
N LEU A 315 -8.84 -8.96 -34.64
CA LEU A 315 -9.45 -8.91 -35.98
C LEU A 315 -8.60 -9.60 -37.04
N SER A 316 -7.28 -9.65 -36.89
CA SER A 316 -6.38 -10.38 -37.80
C SER A 316 -6.67 -11.87 -37.83
N ALA A 317 -7.10 -12.49 -36.75
CA ALA A 317 -7.49 -13.88 -36.68
C ALA A 317 -8.79 -14.17 -37.49
N LEU A 318 -9.54 -13.12 -37.82
CA LEU A 318 -10.74 -13.17 -38.66
C LEU A 318 -10.48 -12.64 -40.08
N GLY A 319 -9.22 -12.57 -40.52
CA GLY A 319 -8.83 -12.20 -41.88
C GLY A 319 -8.77 -10.69 -42.16
N VAL A 320 -8.89 -9.83 -41.15
CA VAL A 320 -8.72 -8.39 -41.30
C VAL A 320 -7.25 -8.04 -41.18
N GLU A 321 -6.67 -7.40 -42.19
CA GLU A 321 -5.25 -7.01 -42.11
C GLU A 321 -5.01 -5.94 -41.03
N PRO A 322 -4.00 -6.14 -40.15
CA PRO A 322 -3.62 -5.15 -39.18
C PRO A 322 -3.15 -3.83 -39.80
N GLN A 323 -3.43 -2.71 -39.16
CA GLN A 323 -3.06 -1.38 -39.65
C GLN A 323 -1.67 -0.99 -39.14
N GLN A 324 -0.97 -0.16 -39.93
CA GLN A 324 0.26 0.48 -39.45
C GLN A 324 -0.08 1.63 -38.50
N GLY A 325 0.50 1.57 -37.32
CA GLY A 325 0.39 2.60 -36.32
C GLY A 325 1.58 3.59 -36.35
N PRO A 326 1.67 4.47 -35.35
CA PRO A 326 2.76 5.42 -35.22
C PRO A 326 4.13 4.74 -35.16
N VAL A 327 5.15 5.41 -35.69
CA VAL A 327 6.53 4.94 -35.60
C VAL A 327 7.00 4.95 -34.15
N ASN A 328 7.49 3.83 -33.66
CA ASN A 328 8.09 3.72 -32.35
C ASN A 328 9.43 4.51 -32.32
N PRO A 329 9.55 5.54 -31.50
CA PRO A 329 10.76 6.39 -31.49
C PRO A 329 12.03 5.68 -31.02
N LYS A 330 11.90 4.50 -30.38
CA LYS A 330 13.05 3.71 -29.93
C LYS A 330 13.58 2.74 -30.98
N THR A 331 12.69 2.15 -31.79
CA THR A 331 13.06 1.16 -32.80
C THR A 331 13.10 1.73 -34.20
N GLY A 332 12.44 2.85 -34.46
CA GLY A 332 12.28 3.44 -35.79
C GLY A 332 11.28 2.69 -36.69
N GLU A 333 10.60 1.68 -36.18
CA GLU A 333 9.63 0.88 -36.93
C GLU A 333 8.20 1.29 -36.60
N PRO A 334 7.26 1.19 -37.57
CA PRO A 334 5.84 1.38 -37.30
C PRO A 334 5.33 0.34 -36.29
N THR A 335 4.48 0.79 -35.36
CA THR A 335 3.73 -0.14 -34.53
C THR A 335 2.63 -0.83 -35.34
N VAL A 336 2.21 -2.01 -34.92
CA VAL A 336 1.09 -2.74 -35.55
C VAL A 336 -0.16 -2.50 -34.70
N ILE A 337 -1.23 -2.03 -35.31
CA ILE A 337 -2.56 -1.87 -34.71
C ILE A 337 -3.43 -3.05 -35.15
N ASP A 338 -3.66 -3.96 -34.20
CA ASP A 338 -4.54 -5.11 -34.36
C ASP A 338 -5.50 -5.13 -33.16
N PRO A 339 -6.68 -4.47 -33.28
CA PRO A 339 -7.57 -4.27 -32.15
C PRO A 339 -8.22 -5.58 -31.70
N PRO A 340 -8.58 -5.70 -30.41
CA PRO A 340 -9.42 -6.80 -29.95
C PRO A 340 -10.80 -6.75 -30.59
N ALA A 341 -11.34 -7.94 -30.84
CA ALA A 341 -12.64 -8.14 -31.44
C ALA A 341 -13.74 -8.19 -30.38
N VAL A 342 -14.88 -7.59 -30.68
CA VAL A 342 -16.10 -7.67 -29.87
C VAL A 342 -17.28 -8.01 -30.80
N TRP A 343 -18.34 -8.62 -30.26
CA TRP A 343 -19.60 -8.77 -30.94
C TRP A 343 -20.47 -7.53 -30.71
N ASP A 344 -20.81 -6.80 -31.76
CA ASP A 344 -21.74 -5.66 -31.64
C ASP A 344 -23.17 -6.14 -31.90
N GLU A 345 -24.01 -6.08 -30.87
CA GLU A 345 -25.43 -6.47 -30.95
C GLU A 345 -26.22 -5.58 -31.92
N GLU A 346 -25.87 -4.30 -32.08
CA GLU A 346 -26.56 -3.39 -32.99
C GLU A 346 -26.18 -3.71 -34.45
N ALA A 347 -24.92 -3.96 -34.72
CA ALA A 347 -24.45 -4.29 -36.06
C ALA A 347 -24.76 -5.76 -36.43
N GLY A 348 -24.94 -6.65 -35.44
CA GLY A 348 -25.07 -8.09 -35.64
C GLY A 348 -23.80 -8.71 -36.24
N ALA A 349 -22.64 -8.19 -35.91
CA ALA A 349 -21.37 -8.57 -36.50
C ALA A 349 -20.20 -8.36 -35.49
N VAL A 350 -19.06 -9.00 -35.81
CA VAL A 350 -17.81 -8.75 -35.13
C VAL A 350 -17.18 -7.47 -35.66
N VAL A 351 -16.78 -6.60 -34.75
CA VAL A 351 -16.12 -5.32 -35.06
C VAL A 351 -14.94 -5.06 -34.14
N ALA A 352 -14.13 -4.07 -34.48
CA ALA A 352 -13.13 -3.53 -33.50
C ALA A 352 -13.87 -2.91 -32.32
N VAL A 353 -13.28 -3.02 -31.13
CA VAL A 353 -13.89 -2.45 -29.92
C VAL A 353 -14.18 -0.95 -30.06
N ALA A 354 -13.33 -0.20 -30.78
CA ALA A 354 -13.51 1.24 -31.01
C ALA A 354 -14.70 1.58 -31.91
N ASP A 355 -15.17 0.65 -32.72
CA ASP A 355 -16.25 0.83 -33.69
C ASP A 355 -17.57 0.29 -33.17
N ALA A 356 -17.56 -0.44 -32.06
CA ALA A 356 -18.76 -1.05 -31.49
C ALA A 356 -19.67 0.01 -30.84
N LYS A 357 -20.98 -0.13 -31.11
CA LYS A 357 -21.99 0.74 -30.47
C LYS A 357 -22.66 0.09 -29.28
N LYS A 358 -22.83 -1.22 -29.33
CA LYS A 358 -23.42 -2.02 -28.26
C LYS A 358 -22.69 -3.36 -28.11
N PRO A 359 -21.47 -3.36 -27.55
CA PRO A 359 -20.71 -4.59 -27.36
C PRO A 359 -21.45 -5.57 -26.45
N ALA A 360 -21.56 -6.84 -26.88
CA ALA A 360 -22.17 -7.88 -26.08
C ALA A 360 -21.30 -8.25 -24.90
N LEU A 361 -21.93 -8.50 -23.75
CA LEU A 361 -21.26 -9.07 -22.57
C LEU A 361 -21.47 -10.60 -22.50
N GLU A 362 -22.58 -11.09 -23.00
CA GLU A 362 -22.98 -12.50 -22.96
C GLU A 362 -23.71 -12.89 -24.30
N ASN A 363 -23.91 -14.18 -24.47
CA ASN A 363 -24.73 -14.73 -25.58
C ASN A 363 -24.22 -14.37 -26.95
N VAL A 364 -22.91 -14.34 -27.17
CA VAL A 364 -22.30 -14.12 -28.46
C VAL A 364 -22.62 -15.31 -29.35
N PRO A 365 -23.22 -15.10 -30.55
CA PRO A 365 -23.49 -16.20 -31.49
C PRO A 365 -22.17 -16.75 -32.04
N PRO A 366 -22.16 -18.01 -32.54
CA PRO A 366 -20.98 -18.56 -33.18
C PRO A 366 -20.52 -17.71 -34.37
N ILE A 367 -19.23 -17.40 -34.42
CA ILE A 367 -18.59 -16.65 -35.49
C ILE A 367 -17.85 -17.64 -36.35
N GLU A 368 -18.24 -17.75 -37.64
CA GLU A 368 -17.71 -18.74 -38.59
C GLU A 368 -17.74 -20.19 -38.07
N GLY A 369 -18.76 -20.50 -37.27
CA GLY A 369 -18.94 -21.82 -36.66
C GLY A 369 -18.19 -22.04 -35.34
N THR A 370 -17.42 -21.08 -34.88
CA THR A 370 -16.67 -21.11 -33.59
C THR A 370 -17.40 -20.30 -32.55
N SER A 371 -17.57 -20.88 -31.35
CA SER A 371 -18.12 -20.18 -30.18
C SER A 371 -16.99 -19.49 -29.40
N TYR A 372 -17.19 -18.23 -29.07
CA TYR A 372 -16.27 -17.45 -28.27
C TYR A 372 -16.97 -16.99 -27.00
N ALA A 373 -16.25 -17.07 -25.85
CA ALA A 373 -16.66 -16.44 -24.60
C ALA A 373 -16.20 -14.98 -24.60
N THR A 374 -16.92 -14.14 -23.87
CA THR A 374 -16.42 -12.81 -23.53
C THR A 374 -15.58 -12.87 -22.25
N VAL A 375 -14.80 -11.81 -21.96
CA VAL A 375 -14.14 -11.67 -20.66
C VAL A 375 -15.18 -11.71 -19.52
N TYR A 376 -16.34 -11.09 -19.74
CA TYR A 376 -17.44 -11.09 -18.78
C TYR A 376 -17.95 -12.51 -18.46
N ASP A 377 -18.12 -13.37 -19.49
CA ASP A 377 -18.51 -14.77 -19.31
C ASP A 377 -17.51 -15.52 -18.44
N VAL A 378 -16.20 -15.33 -18.70
CA VAL A 378 -15.12 -15.99 -17.94
C VAL A 378 -15.10 -15.50 -16.49
N VAL A 379 -15.23 -14.19 -16.27
CA VAL A 379 -15.32 -13.63 -14.91
C VAL A 379 -16.54 -14.19 -14.18
N LYS A 380 -17.70 -14.19 -14.82
CA LYS A 380 -18.94 -14.72 -14.25
C LYS A 380 -18.83 -16.20 -13.88
N GLU A 381 -18.18 -17.01 -14.72
CA GLU A 381 -17.89 -18.43 -14.42
C GLU A 381 -17.01 -18.56 -13.18
N LYS A 382 -15.91 -17.79 -13.11
CA LYS A 382 -14.98 -17.83 -11.97
C LYS A 382 -15.62 -17.34 -10.67
N VAL A 383 -16.40 -16.29 -10.73
CA VAL A 383 -17.20 -15.82 -9.58
C VAL A 383 -18.22 -16.87 -9.17
N GLY A 384 -18.80 -17.61 -10.14
CA GLY A 384 -19.75 -18.69 -9.91
C GLY A 384 -19.19 -19.87 -9.09
N GLU A 385 -17.87 -20.05 -9.07
CA GLU A 385 -17.20 -21.07 -8.23
C GLU A 385 -17.24 -20.71 -6.74
N TRP A 386 -17.54 -19.45 -6.38
CA TRP A 386 -17.64 -18.95 -5.02
C TRP A 386 -19.09 -18.71 -4.63
N THR A 387 -19.46 -19.16 -3.44
CA THR A 387 -20.71 -18.73 -2.81
C THR A 387 -20.39 -17.82 -1.63
N VAL A 388 -21.35 -17.02 -1.19
CA VAL A 388 -21.18 -16.15 -0.03
C VAL A 388 -20.87 -16.97 1.22
N GLU A 389 -21.50 -18.16 1.35
CA GLU A 389 -21.28 -19.10 2.45
C GLU A 389 -19.85 -19.66 2.43
N ARG A 390 -19.35 -20.09 1.25
CA ARG A 390 -17.95 -20.53 1.11
C ARG A 390 -16.97 -19.42 1.46
N SER A 391 -17.24 -18.20 1.02
CA SER A 391 -16.43 -17.05 1.38
C SER A 391 -16.43 -16.83 2.90
N SER A 392 -17.60 -16.91 3.55
CA SER A 392 -17.73 -16.80 5.00
C SER A 392 -16.94 -17.88 5.75
N GLU A 393 -17.01 -19.11 5.31
CA GLU A 393 -16.24 -20.23 5.90
C GLU A 393 -14.73 -20.00 5.83
N VAL A 394 -14.22 -19.50 4.69
CA VAL A 394 -12.80 -19.27 4.46
C VAL A 394 -12.31 -18.05 5.23
N THR A 395 -13.06 -16.96 5.19
CA THR A 395 -12.65 -15.66 5.70
C THR A 395 -12.94 -15.45 7.17
N GLY A 396 -13.90 -16.21 7.73
CA GLY A 396 -14.44 -15.98 9.07
C GLY A 396 -15.39 -14.78 9.15
N VAL A 397 -15.65 -14.08 8.03
CA VAL A 397 -16.58 -12.95 7.97
C VAL A 397 -18.00 -13.47 7.87
N PRO A 398 -18.97 -12.99 8.67
CA PRO A 398 -20.37 -13.40 8.59
C PRO A 398 -20.96 -13.16 7.19
N VAL A 399 -21.87 -14.05 6.76
CA VAL A 399 -22.56 -13.95 5.45
C VAL A 399 -23.23 -12.59 5.27
N ASP A 400 -23.89 -12.08 6.30
CA ASP A 400 -24.58 -10.78 6.23
C ASP A 400 -23.59 -9.62 6.05
N ASP A 401 -22.39 -9.70 6.63
CA ASP A 401 -21.35 -8.69 6.47
C ASP A 401 -20.77 -8.72 5.06
N ILE A 402 -20.61 -9.90 4.45
CA ILE A 402 -20.18 -10.03 3.04
C ILE A 402 -21.21 -9.42 2.10
N LYS A 403 -22.49 -9.67 2.33
CA LYS A 403 -23.60 -9.06 1.57
C LYS A 403 -23.67 -7.56 1.75
N GLU A 404 -23.48 -7.07 2.97
CA GLU A 404 -23.39 -5.63 3.23
C GLU A 404 -22.19 -4.99 2.52
N LEU A 405 -21.04 -5.66 2.50
CA LEU A 405 -19.86 -5.19 1.76
C LEU A 405 -20.15 -5.10 0.25
N ALA A 406 -20.81 -6.11 -0.32
CA ALA A 406 -21.26 -6.08 -1.71
C ALA A 406 -22.20 -4.89 -1.99
N ARG A 407 -23.14 -4.64 -1.11
CA ARG A 407 -24.08 -3.52 -1.21
C ARG A 407 -23.34 -2.17 -1.13
N VAL A 408 -22.38 -2.03 -0.23
CA VAL A 408 -21.54 -0.81 -0.12
C VAL A 408 -20.88 -0.49 -1.44
N TYR A 409 -20.25 -1.49 -2.07
CA TYR A 409 -19.54 -1.25 -3.34
C TYR A 409 -20.48 -1.01 -4.52
N ALA A 410 -21.59 -1.73 -4.59
CA ALA A 410 -22.47 -1.70 -5.76
C ALA A 410 -23.57 -0.63 -5.69
N GLN A 411 -24.00 -0.21 -4.50
CA GLN A 411 -25.20 0.61 -4.32
C GLN A 411 -24.97 1.91 -3.52
N ASP A 412 -23.95 1.97 -2.67
CA ASP A 412 -23.71 3.10 -1.79
C ASP A 412 -22.57 4.01 -2.25
N GLY A 413 -22.21 3.95 -3.53
CA GLY A 413 -21.16 4.82 -4.09
C GLY A 413 -21.44 6.33 -4.00
N PRO A 414 -20.41 7.16 -4.18
CA PRO A 414 -19.03 6.78 -4.48
C PRO A 414 -18.30 6.15 -3.28
N VAL A 415 -17.51 5.10 -3.56
CA VAL A 415 -16.68 4.41 -2.58
C VAL A 415 -15.21 4.70 -2.88
N TYR A 416 -14.45 5.07 -1.85
CA TYR A 416 -12.99 5.14 -1.93
C TYR A 416 -12.40 3.94 -1.21
N THR A 417 -11.62 3.12 -1.91
CA THR A 417 -10.88 2.01 -1.30
C THR A 417 -9.42 2.39 -1.11
N TYR A 418 -8.97 2.35 0.14
CA TYR A 418 -7.59 2.59 0.53
C TYR A 418 -6.96 1.26 0.95
N SER A 419 -6.17 0.68 0.07
CA SER A 419 -5.42 -0.54 0.34
C SER A 419 -3.93 -0.29 0.29
N GLN A 420 -3.18 -0.98 1.16
CA GLN A 420 -1.73 -0.90 1.28
C GLN A 420 -1.15 -2.32 1.37
N TYR A 421 0.10 -2.43 1.77
CA TYR A 421 0.86 -3.67 1.75
C TYR A 421 0.33 -4.84 2.62
N GLY A 422 -0.69 -4.64 3.45
CA GLY A 422 -1.21 -5.69 4.34
C GLY A 422 -1.58 -6.97 3.61
N CYS A 423 -2.32 -6.85 2.50
CA CYS A 423 -2.74 -7.99 1.70
C CYS A 423 -1.62 -8.64 0.87
N ASN A 424 -0.44 -7.99 0.76
CA ASN A 424 0.69 -8.47 -0.04
C ASN A 424 1.62 -9.43 0.69
N HIS A 425 1.57 -9.48 2.01
CA HIS A 425 2.54 -10.23 2.82
C HIS A 425 2.23 -11.71 2.98
N TYR A 426 1.41 -12.27 2.10
CA TYR A 426 1.04 -13.68 2.08
C TYR A 426 1.55 -14.36 0.82
N ASN A 427 1.74 -15.68 0.88
CA ASN A 427 2.20 -16.49 -0.27
C ASN A 427 1.21 -16.49 -1.44
N ASN A 428 -0.05 -16.16 -1.19
CA ASN A 428 -1.14 -16.02 -2.16
C ASN A 428 -1.49 -14.55 -2.47
N SER A 429 -0.58 -13.62 -2.24
CA SER A 429 -0.83 -12.18 -2.38
C SER A 429 -1.41 -11.76 -3.73
N THR A 430 -1.01 -12.40 -4.83
CA THR A 430 -1.56 -12.13 -6.16
C THR A 430 -3.07 -12.39 -6.21
N TYR A 431 -3.55 -13.40 -5.49
CA TYR A 431 -4.99 -13.71 -5.42
C TYR A 431 -5.75 -12.81 -4.45
N ASN A 432 -5.06 -12.14 -3.53
CA ASN A 432 -5.69 -11.18 -2.61
C ASN A 432 -5.90 -9.81 -3.26
N TYR A 433 -5.16 -9.50 -4.31
CA TYR A 433 -5.26 -8.24 -5.05
C TYR A 433 -5.92 -8.38 -6.43
N GLY A 434 -6.05 -9.59 -6.94
CA GLY A 434 -6.55 -9.86 -8.28
C GLY A 434 -8.08 -9.80 -8.44
N PRO A 435 -8.87 -10.19 -7.43
CA PRO A 435 -10.35 -10.13 -7.50
C PRO A 435 -10.91 -8.73 -7.57
#